data_cd467c63939458c303ede8262c404577
#
_entry.id   cd467c63939458c303ede8262c404577
#
_cell.length_a   1.000
_cell.length_b   1.000
_cell.length_c   1.000
_cell.angle_alpha   90.00
_cell.angle_beta   90.00
_cell.angle_gamma   90.00
#
_symmetry.space_group_name_H-M   'P 1'
#
loop_
_entity.id
_entity.type
_entity.pdbx_description
1 polymer ?
#
loop_
_entity_poly.entity_id
_entity_poly.type
_entity_poly.pdbx_seq_one_letter_code
_entity_poly.pdbx_strand_id
1 'polypeptide(L)'
;MNHRCPFSLALWSGILLFLVACQESRQSGLSAPFKTKGGLEYRWHRKGAPVKAEPGDIMELRMQIYAGDSCLYGGGAQSETWSLQLTQPTYKGSIQEGLALMGRGDSATFYPVADSVFRYDLTQPKPSWLDGSSKLRIEIGVRSLRNEEGAIQTFMLQQGIPDSCRHTSGYLRYVLDPLGSSDKSNRRLNGLGKLLQNGRKYKILGSMGVLGGEKVREFTELEPFYFVQGQGQIKPEGLGQALATCREGDSVWVVLPSWLAYGKKSLPDAGVPAYASLFFQLRVLGEPALKTSMSTSRR
;
A
#
# COMPACT_ATOMS: atom_id res chain seq x y z
N MET A 1 -88.22 -19.03 -34.95
CA MET A 1 -88.68 -17.98 -34.00
C MET A 1 -87.46 -17.25 -33.52
N ASN A 2 -87.22 -16.11 -34.10
CA ASN A 2 -87.03 -14.77 -33.46
C ASN A 2 -86.29 -14.77 -32.15
N HIS A 3 -85.13 -14.12 -31.94
CA HIS A 3 -84.92 -12.67 -31.98
C HIS A 3 -83.37 -12.35 -31.86
N ARG A 4 -82.87 -11.55 -32.76
CA ARG A 4 -82.26 -10.21 -32.60
C ARG A 4 -81.07 -10.06 -31.63
N CYS A 5 -79.98 -9.64 -32.28
CA CYS A 5 -78.82 -8.93 -31.70
C CYS A 5 -79.28 -7.65 -30.93
N PRO A 6 -78.39 -7.11 -30.03
CA PRO A 6 -77.77 -5.91 -30.50
C PRO A 6 -76.22 -5.79 -30.14
N PHE A 7 -75.60 -5.00 -30.96
CA PHE A 7 -74.35 -4.31 -30.88
C PHE A 7 -73.96 -3.86 -29.46
N SER A 8 -72.68 -4.09 -29.14
CA SER A 8 -72.00 -3.31 -28.13
C SER A 8 -70.55 -3.01 -28.61
N LEU A 9 -70.26 -1.72 -28.65
CA LEU A 9 -69.00 -1.11 -29.05
C LEU A 9 -67.82 -1.64 -28.27
N ALA A 10 -66.79 -2.13 -28.98
CA ALA A 10 -65.47 -2.40 -28.41
C ALA A 10 -64.67 -1.10 -28.36
N LEU A 11 -64.40 -0.63 -27.15
CA LEU A 11 -63.40 0.39 -26.87
C LEU A 11 -61.99 -0.24 -27.10
N TRP A 12 -61.34 0.23 -28.12
CA TRP A 12 -59.91 -0.02 -28.30
C TRP A 12 -59.15 0.89 -27.34
N SER A 13 -58.68 0.33 -26.22
CA SER A 13 -57.76 0.98 -25.31
C SER A 13 -56.34 0.73 -25.82
N GLY A 14 -55.77 1.73 -26.50
CA GLY A 14 -54.40 1.70 -26.98
C GLY A 14 -53.42 1.69 -25.80
N ILE A 15 -52.76 0.56 -25.58
CA ILE A 15 -51.58 0.49 -24.69
C ILE A 15 -50.43 1.09 -25.47
N LEU A 16 -50.13 2.37 -25.22
CA LEU A 16 -48.89 3.03 -25.64
C LEU A 16 -47.73 2.43 -24.83
N LEU A 17 -47.05 1.44 -25.36
CA LEU A 17 -45.78 0.98 -24.84
C LEU A 17 -44.74 2.10 -25.04
N PHE A 18 -44.48 2.85 -23.99
CA PHE A 18 -43.26 3.69 -23.91
C PHE A 18 -42.06 2.79 -23.84
N LEU A 19 -41.47 2.48 -24.98
CA LEU A 19 -40.10 2.03 -25.06
C LEU A 19 -39.21 3.22 -24.66
N VAL A 20 -38.89 3.32 -23.38
CA VAL A 20 -37.78 4.12 -22.90
C VAL A 20 -36.53 3.40 -23.40
N ALA A 21 -36.11 3.73 -24.62
CA ALA A 21 -34.77 3.41 -25.08
C ALA A 21 -33.79 4.17 -24.18
N CYS A 22 -33.15 3.46 -23.24
CA CYS A 22 -31.90 3.91 -22.64
C CYS A 22 -30.91 4.08 -23.77
N GLN A 23 -30.90 5.25 -24.39
CA GLN A 23 -29.78 5.71 -25.18
C GLN A 23 -28.62 5.94 -24.21
N GLU A 24 -27.79 4.90 -24.00
CA GLU A 24 -26.42 5.12 -23.57
C GLU A 24 -25.81 6.03 -24.63
N SER A 25 -25.81 7.32 -24.34
CA SER A 25 -25.08 8.30 -25.11
C SER A 25 -23.59 7.96 -24.99
N ARG A 26 -23.10 7.15 -25.93
CA ARG A 26 -21.68 7.14 -26.27
C ARG A 26 -21.33 8.54 -26.77
N GLN A 27 -21.14 9.45 -25.83
CA GLN A 27 -20.47 10.72 -26.12
C GLN A 27 -18.98 10.44 -26.38
N SER A 28 -18.68 9.95 -27.57
CA SER A 28 -17.38 10.10 -28.20
C SER A 28 -17.22 11.55 -28.71
N GLY A 29 -17.52 12.51 -27.83
CA GLY A 29 -17.19 13.92 -28.06
C GLY A 29 -15.73 14.14 -27.75
N LEU A 30 -14.93 14.50 -28.74
CA LEU A 30 -13.60 15.06 -28.60
C LEU A 30 -13.67 16.41 -27.89
N SER A 31 -13.97 16.40 -26.58
CA SER A 31 -13.79 17.59 -25.76
C SER A 31 -12.29 17.90 -25.69
N ALA A 32 -11.92 19.17 -25.82
CA ALA A 32 -10.54 19.61 -25.66
C ALA A 32 -9.94 19.03 -24.37
N PRO A 33 -8.65 18.68 -24.36
CA PRO A 33 -8.01 18.14 -23.16
C PRO A 33 -8.04 19.18 -22.05
N PHE A 34 -8.29 18.70 -20.83
CA PHE A 34 -8.11 19.52 -19.63
C PHE A 34 -6.63 19.72 -19.34
N LYS A 35 -6.30 20.69 -18.49
CA LYS A 35 -4.93 20.91 -18.01
C LYS A 35 -4.88 20.96 -16.48
N THR A 36 -3.85 20.38 -15.88
CA THR A 36 -3.54 20.58 -14.46
C THR A 36 -2.98 21.98 -14.24
N LYS A 37 -2.77 22.35 -12.97
CA LYS A 37 -2.12 23.64 -12.63
C LYS A 37 -0.70 23.78 -13.20
N GLY A 38 0.03 22.68 -13.32
CA GLY A 38 1.37 22.64 -13.89
C GLY A 38 1.39 22.48 -15.42
N GLY A 39 0.22 22.35 -16.06
CA GLY A 39 0.10 22.32 -17.53
C GLY A 39 0.04 20.90 -18.12
N LEU A 40 -0.01 19.84 -17.33
CA LEU A 40 -0.21 18.48 -17.82
C LEU A 40 -1.59 18.37 -18.49
N GLU A 41 -1.61 18.03 -19.76
CA GLU A 41 -2.83 17.79 -20.51
C GLU A 41 -3.39 16.40 -20.20
N TYR A 42 -4.73 16.30 -20.07
CA TYR A 42 -5.39 15.02 -19.81
C TYR A 42 -6.82 14.96 -20.31
N ARG A 43 -7.33 13.72 -20.46
CA ARG A 43 -8.73 13.42 -20.79
C ARG A 43 -9.27 12.38 -19.84
N TRP A 44 -10.48 12.60 -19.31
CA TRP A 44 -11.20 11.61 -18.54
C TRP A 44 -11.89 10.61 -19.47
N HIS A 45 -11.86 9.33 -19.08
CA HIS A 45 -12.67 8.28 -19.69
C HIS A 45 -13.80 7.86 -18.75
N ARG A 46 -13.48 7.78 -17.45
CA ARG A 46 -14.45 7.42 -16.41
C ARG A 46 -14.10 8.12 -15.12
N LYS A 47 -15.16 8.55 -14.40
CA LYS A 47 -15.04 9.00 -13.01
C LYS A 47 -15.63 7.95 -12.08
N GLY A 48 -14.90 7.56 -11.05
CA GLY A 48 -15.27 6.59 -10.03
C GLY A 48 -15.67 7.26 -8.73
N ALA A 49 -15.04 6.83 -7.62
CA ALA A 49 -15.33 7.37 -6.30
C ALA A 49 -14.96 8.87 -6.16
N PRO A 50 -15.70 9.64 -5.34
CA PRO A 50 -15.42 11.07 -5.15
C PRO A 50 -14.12 11.35 -4.40
N VAL A 51 -13.64 10.40 -3.59
CA VAL A 51 -12.41 10.53 -2.82
C VAL A 51 -11.21 10.50 -3.76
N LYS A 52 -10.39 11.52 -3.69
CA LYS A 52 -9.17 11.67 -4.49
C LYS A 52 -7.95 11.20 -3.71
N ALA A 53 -6.90 10.84 -4.47
CA ALA A 53 -5.63 10.47 -3.88
C ALA A 53 -4.92 11.70 -3.29
N GLU A 54 -4.31 11.49 -2.13
CA GLU A 54 -3.47 12.47 -1.46
C GLU A 54 -2.01 11.99 -1.43
N PRO A 55 -1.04 12.92 -1.35
CA PRO A 55 0.35 12.53 -1.18
C PRO A 55 0.55 11.63 0.05
N GLY A 56 1.23 10.50 -0.18
CA GLY A 56 1.38 9.43 0.81
C GLY A 56 0.48 8.22 0.56
N ASP A 57 -0.62 8.39 -0.18
CA ASP A 57 -1.50 7.29 -0.54
C ASP A 57 -0.82 6.29 -1.48
N ILE A 58 -1.17 5.02 -1.32
CA ILE A 58 -0.74 3.94 -2.20
C ILE A 58 -1.83 3.69 -3.24
N MET A 59 -1.45 3.78 -4.50
CA MET A 59 -2.32 3.57 -5.64
C MET A 59 -1.95 2.27 -6.37
N GLU A 60 -2.94 1.43 -6.65
CA GLU A 60 -2.79 0.32 -7.59
C GLU A 60 -3.43 0.73 -8.92
N LEU A 61 -2.63 0.70 -9.96
CA LEU A 61 -2.96 1.23 -11.27
C LEU A 61 -2.85 0.14 -12.35
N ARG A 62 -3.74 0.20 -13.34
CA ARG A 62 -3.42 -0.27 -14.69
C ARG A 62 -2.84 0.91 -15.44
N MET A 63 -1.66 0.73 -16.03
CA MET A 63 -1.00 1.80 -16.75
C MET A 63 -0.41 1.26 -18.06
N GLN A 64 -0.62 2.02 -19.13
CA GLN A 64 -0.02 1.77 -20.43
C GLN A 64 0.61 3.06 -20.94
N ILE A 65 1.81 2.98 -21.48
CA ILE A 65 2.57 4.14 -21.97
C ILE A 65 2.87 3.94 -23.45
N TYR A 66 2.52 4.92 -24.25
CA TYR A 66 2.69 4.92 -25.69
C TYR A 66 3.49 6.14 -26.16
N ALA A 67 4.32 5.93 -27.19
CA ALA A 67 4.91 6.97 -28.01
C ALA A 67 4.35 6.82 -29.45
N GLY A 68 3.47 7.74 -29.86
CA GLY A 68 2.65 7.53 -31.05
C GLY A 68 1.84 6.25 -30.92
N ASP A 69 1.97 5.33 -31.88
CA ASP A 69 1.29 4.02 -31.89
C ASP A 69 2.09 2.91 -31.21
N SER A 70 3.35 3.18 -30.84
CA SER A 70 4.23 2.21 -30.19
C SER A 70 3.95 2.13 -28.69
N CYS A 71 3.58 0.93 -28.20
CA CYS A 71 3.45 0.68 -26.76
C CYS A 71 4.84 0.48 -26.16
N LEU A 72 5.23 1.35 -25.24
CA LEU A 72 6.50 1.28 -24.54
C LEU A 72 6.43 0.39 -23.31
N TYR A 73 5.31 0.47 -22.56
CA TYR A 73 5.10 -0.26 -21.31
C TYR A 73 3.64 -0.67 -21.13
N GLY A 74 3.40 -1.83 -20.53
CA GLY A 74 2.06 -2.28 -20.12
C GLY A 74 1.22 -2.90 -21.25
N GLY A 75 1.80 -3.20 -22.42
CA GLY A 75 1.08 -3.68 -23.61
C GLY A 75 0.80 -5.19 -23.67
N GLY A 76 1.10 -5.96 -22.62
CA GLY A 76 0.83 -7.40 -22.61
C GLY A 76 -0.64 -7.75 -22.39
N ALA A 77 -1.04 -8.99 -22.76
CA ALA A 77 -2.40 -9.52 -22.58
C ALA A 77 -2.90 -9.50 -21.12
N GLN A 78 -1.97 -9.51 -20.17
CA GLN A 78 -2.20 -9.23 -18.75
C GLN A 78 -1.59 -7.86 -18.44
N SER A 79 -2.41 -6.82 -18.48
CA SER A 79 -1.98 -5.49 -18.06
C SER A 79 -1.48 -5.55 -16.62
N GLU A 80 -0.18 -5.41 -16.45
CA GLU A 80 0.47 -5.44 -15.14
C GLU A 80 -0.17 -4.39 -14.22
N THR A 81 -0.40 -4.78 -12.98
CA THR A 81 -0.83 -3.85 -11.95
C THR A 81 0.42 -3.16 -11.41
N TRP A 82 0.43 -1.84 -11.50
CA TRP A 82 1.48 -1.02 -10.97
C TRP A 82 1.08 -0.53 -9.59
N SER A 83 1.95 -0.71 -8.61
CA SER A 83 1.77 -0.12 -7.29
C SER A 83 2.75 1.04 -7.14
N LEU A 84 2.23 2.20 -6.77
CA LEU A 84 3.05 3.38 -6.49
C LEU A 84 2.50 4.14 -5.28
N GLN A 85 3.39 4.83 -4.59
CA GLN A 85 3.02 5.83 -3.60
C GLN A 85 2.92 7.19 -4.28
N LEU A 86 1.79 7.87 -4.11
CA LEU A 86 1.63 9.22 -4.62
C LEU A 86 2.54 10.17 -3.85
N THR A 87 3.37 10.91 -4.57
CA THR A 87 4.26 11.93 -4.01
C THR A 87 3.84 13.32 -4.44
N GLN A 88 4.40 14.35 -3.80
CA GLN A 88 4.28 15.70 -4.31
C GLN A 88 4.90 15.80 -5.72
N PRO A 89 4.33 16.62 -6.62
CA PRO A 89 4.91 16.85 -7.93
C PRO A 89 6.35 17.35 -7.85
N THR A 90 7.27 16.70 -8.54
CA THR A 90 8.69 17.09 -8.57
C THR A 90 9.00 18.13 -9.64
N TYR A 91 8.12 18.28 -10.63
CA TYR A 91 8.20 19.27 -11.69
C TYR A 91 6.81 19.63 -12.20
N LYS A 92 6.69 20.79 -12.88
CA LYS A 92 5.42 21.25 -13.47
C LYS A 92 5.00 20.34 -14.63
N GLY A 93 3.75 19.92 -14.61
CA GLY A 93 3.20 19.00 -15.62
C GLY A 93 3.61 17.54 -15.40
N SER A 94 4.04 17.17 -14.20
CA SER A 94 4.35 15.80 -13.84
C SER A 94 3.11 14.91 -13.80
N ILE A 95 3.30 13.61 -14.00
CA ILE A 95 2.19 12.63 -13.88
C ILE A 95 1.57 12.63 -12.48
N GLN A 96 2.33 12.99 -11.44
CA GLN A 96 1.86 13.10 -10.07
C GLN A 96 0.72 14.12 -9.92
N GLU A 97 0.77 15.22 -10.67
CA GLU A 97 -0.35 16.19 -10.69
C GLU A 97 -1.65 15.56 -11.21
N GLY A 98 -1.52 14.72 -12.23
CA GLY A 98 -2.65 14.00 -12.81
C GLY A 98 -3.21 12.94 -11.86
N LEU A 99 -2.33 12.16 -11.24
CA LEU A 99 -2.71 11.11 -10.28
C LEU A 99 -3.42 11.69 -9.05
N ALA A 100 -3.02 12.87 -8.56
CA ALA A 100 -3.69 13.56 -7.47
C ALA A 100 -5.14 13.99 -7.79
N LEU A 101 -5.53 14.02 -9.07
CA LEU A 101 -6.91 14.27 -9.48
C LEU A 101 -7.76 12.99 -9.51
N MET A 102 -7.13 11.81 -9.38
CA MET A 102 -7.77 10.51 -9.53
C MET A 102 -8.18 9.90 -8.19
N GLY A 103 -9.26 9.15 -8.20
CA GLY A 103 -9.72 8.31 -7.10
C GLY A 103 -9.98 6.88 -7.59
N ARG A 104 -10.37 5.99 -6.68
CA ARG A 104 -10.69 4.60 -7.00
C ARG A 104 -11.74 4.52 -8.11
N GLY A 105 -11.44 3.77 -9.16
CA GLY A 105 -12.33 3.54 -10.29
C GLY A 105 -12.23 4.60 -11.37
N ASP A 106 -11.46 5.68 -11.19
CA ASP A 106 -11.20 6.67 -12.22
C ASP A 106 -10.36 6.07 -13.35
N SER A 107 -10.56 6.59 -14.57
CA SER A 107 -9.74 6.28 -15.73
C SER A 107 -9.53 7.54 -16.57
N ALA A 108 -8.29 7.78 -16.96
CA ALA A 108 -7.89 8.96 -17.74
C ALA A 108 -6.68 8.67 -18.63
N THR A 109 -6.48 9.50 -19.64
CA THR A 109 -5.26 9.57 -20.42
C THR A 109 -4.54 10.89 -20.17
N PHE A 110 -3.25 10.83 -19.92
CA PHE A 110 -2.36 11.96 -19.68
C PHE A 110 -1.35 12.09 -20.84
N TYR A 111 -0.93 13.34 -21.10
CA TYR A 111 -0.04 13.66 -22.21
C TYR A 111 1.20 14.44 -21.73
N PRO A 112 2.08 13.84 -20.89
CA PRO A 112 3.32 14.47 -20.47
C PRO A 112 4.38 14.48 -21.59
N VAL A 113 5.40 15.35 -21.43
CA VAL A 113 6.55 15.42 -22.32
C VAL A 113 7.50 14.25 -22.05
N ALA A 114 7.98 13.59 -23.10
CA ALA A 114 8.80 12.37 -23.00
C ALA A 114 10.07 12.56 -22.16
N ASP A 115 10.87 13.61 -22.42
CA ASP A 115 12.10 13.87 -21.67
C ASP A 115 11.86 14.00 -20.16
N SER A 116 10.74 14.63 -19.77
CA SER A 116 10.42 14.79 -18.35
C SER A 116 10.09 13.45 -17.70
N VAL A 117 9.28 12.62 -18.37
CA VAL A 117 8.89 11.29 -17.86
C VAL A 117 10.11 10.38 -17.71
N PHE A 118 10.96 10.31 -18.72
CA PHE A 118 12.15 9.45 -18.67
C PHE A 118 13.21 9.96 -17.70
N ARG A 119 13.27 11.25 -17.44
CA ARG A 119 14.22 11.83 -16.49
C ARG A 119 13.80 11.68 -15.04
N TYR A 120 12.51 11.79 -14.75
CA TYR A 120 12.03 11.94 -13.37
C TYR A 120 11.13 10.80 -12.89
N ASP A 121 10.35 10.19 -13.79
CA ASP A 121 9.33 9.19 -13.40
C ASP A 121 9.77 7.75 -13.72
N LEU A 122 10.53 7.54 -14.79
CA LEU A 122 11.02 6.24 -15.21
C LEU A 122 12.52 6.08 -14.88
N THR A 123 12.90 4.88 -14.43
CA THR A 123 14.31 4.55 -14.15
C THR A 123 15.07 4.04 -15.37
N GLN A 124 14.37 3.87 -16.50
CA GLN A 124 14.93 3.33 -17.74
C GLN A 124 15.33 4.47 -18.69
N PRO A 125 16.37 4.30 -19.51
CA PRO A 125 16.78 5.29 -20.49
C PRO A 125 15.71 5.47 -21.57
N LYS A 126 15.55 6.71 -22.03
CA LYS A 126 14.67 7.02 -23.16
C LYS A 126 15.19 6.32 -24.43
N PRO A 127 14.32 5.68 -25.22
CA PRO A 127 14.69 5.11 -26.53
C PRO A 127 15.32 6.18 -27.44
N SER A 128 16.38 5.82 -28.18
CA SER A 128 17.12 6.75 -29.03
C SER A 128 16.29 7.33 -30.19
N TRP A 129 15.29 6.57 -30.66
CA TRP A 129 14.38 6.98 -31.72
C TRP A 129 13.27 7.96 -31.25
N LEU A 130 13.08 8.12 -29.94
CA LEU A 130 12.02 8.95 -29.39
C LEU A 130 12.52 10.38 -29.20
N ASP A 131 11.88 11.33 -29.90
CA ASP A 131 12.12 12.76 -29.66
C ASP A 131 11.64 13.14 -28.25
N GLY A 132 12.54 13.78 -27.49
CA GLY A 132 12.28 14.16 -26.10
C GLY A 132 11.18 15.19 -25.94
N SER A 133 10.93 16.03 -26.95
CA SER A 133 9.86 17.03 -26.96
C SER A 133 8.47 16.42 -27.25
N SER A 134 8.42 15.18 -27.72
CA SER A 134 7.18 14.48 -28.02
C SER A 134 6.35 14.26 -26.75
N LYS A 135 5.02 14.31 -26.90
CA LYS A 135 4.10 13.92 -25.84
C LYS A 135 3.91 12.42 -25.84
N LEU A 136 4.07 11.81 -24.67
CA LEU A 136 3.64 10.43 -24.45
C LEU A 136 2.13 10.40 -24.21
N ARG A 137 1.51 9.26 -24.52
CA ARG A 137 0.13 8.95 -24.17
C ARG A 137 0.15 7.91 -23.06
N ILE A 138 -0.22 8.33 -21.85
CA ILE A 138 -0.24 7.47 -20.66
C ILE A 138 -1.69 7.21 -20.28
N GLU A 139 -2.15 5.99 -20.45
CA GLU A 139 -3.49 5.54 -20.10
C GLU A 139 -3.47 4.92 -18.71
N ILE A 140 -4.28 5.46 -17.79
CA ILE A 140 -4.32 5.04 -16.39
C ILE A 140 -5.74 4.71 -15.96
N GLY A 141 -5.88 3.57 -15.26
CA GLY A 141 -7.07 3.20 -14.54
C GLY A 141 -6.74 2.86 -13.09
N VAL A 142 -7.37 3.55 -12.13
CA VAL A 142 -7.15 3.34 -10.70
C VAL A 142 -7.98 2.15 -10.22
N ARG A 143 -7.34 1.08 -9.76
CA ARG A 143 -7.98 -0.12 -9.20
C ARG A 143 -8.30 0.05 -7.73
N SER A 144 -7.30 0.45 -6.97
CA SER A 144 -7.44 0.70 -5.54
C SER A 144 -6.68 1.95 -5.12
N LEU A 145 -7.15 2.55 -4.04
CA LEU A 145 -6.54 3.67 -3.35
C LEU A 145 -6.52 3.34 -1.88
N ARG A 146 -5.37 3.37 -1.26
CA ARG A 146 -5.16 3.05 0.14
C ARG A 146 -4.45 4.18 0.84
N ASN A 147 -5.11 4.75 1.84
CA ASN A 147 -4.50 5.72 2.74
C ASN A 147 -3.65 4.98 3.78
N GLU A 148 -2.32 5.06 3.65
CA GLU A 148 -1.39 4.35 4.53
C GLU A 148 -1.47 4.87 5.96
N GLU A 149 -1.45 6.18 6.14
CA GLU A 149 -1.50 6.80 7.47
C GLU A 149 -2.83 6.51 8.17
N GLY A 150 -3.95 6.61 7.45
CA GLY A 150 -5.26 6.26 7.99
C GLY A 150 -5.36 4.78 8.40
N ALA A 151 -4.73 3.88 7.64
CA ALA A 151 -4.67 2.46 7.99
C ALA A 151 -3.84 2.23 9.26
N ILE A 152 -2.70 2.92 9.41
CA ILE A 152 -1.87 2.87 10.62
C ILE A 152 -2.65 3.39 11.83
N GLN A 153 -3.31 4.54 11.71
CA GLN A 153 -4.13 5.11 12.79
C GLN A 153 -5.27 4.18 13.20
N THR A 154 -5.97 3.60 12.22
CA THR A 154 -7.05 2.63 12.49
C THR A 154 -6.53 1.43 13.27
N PHE A 155 -5.38 0.88 12.86
CA PHE A 155 -4.74 -0.23 13.56
C PHE A 155 -4.37 0.16 15.00
N MET A 156 -3.77 1.34 15.19
CA MET A 156 -3.41 1.84 16.53
C MET A 156 -4.62 1.92 17.45
N LEU A 157 -5.72 2.49 16.97
CA LEU A 157 -6.97 2.60 17.73
C LEU A 157 -7.52 1.22 18.09
N GLN A 158 -7.53 0.27 17.16
CA GLN A 158 -7.99 -1.11 17.38
C GLN A 158 -7.14 -1.85 18.43
N GLN A 159 -5.83 -1.59 18.45
CA GLN A 159 -4.89 -2.21 19.40
C GLN A 159 -4.72 -1.41 20.70
N GLY A 160 -5.40 -0.28 20.85
CA GLY A 160 -5.24 0.59 22.03
C GLY A 160 -3.85 1.22 22.14
N ILE A 161 -3.16 1.43 21.02
CA ILE A 161 -1.82 2.01 20.95
C ILE A 161 -1.95 3.54 20.91
N PRO A 162 -1.40 4.29 21.87
CA PRO A 162 -1.50 5.74 21.88
C PRO A 162 -0.54 6.37 20.86
N ASP A 163 -0.93 7.52 20.28
CA ASP A 163 -0.13 8.22 19.27
C ASP A 163 1.24 8.70 19.80
N SER A 164 1.36 8.90 21.11
CA SER A 164 2.64 9.21 21.78
C SER A 164 3.74 8.15 21.59
N CYS A 165 3.39 6.97 21.10
CA CYS A 165 4.33 5.90 20.79
C CYS A 165 5.01 6.05 19.42
N ARG A 166 4.62 7.05 18.63
CA ARG A 166 5.24 7.36 17.34
C ARG A 166 6.65 7.95 17.56
N HIS A 167 7.64 7.30 16.96
CA HIS A 167 9.01 7.78 17.00
C HIS A 167 9.26 8.85 15.92
N THR A 168 10.17 9.78 16.14
CA THR A 168 10.55 10.82 15.17
C THR A 168 11.05 10.28 13.83
N SER A 169 11.61 9.06 13.82
CA SER A 169 11.99 8.32 12.60
C SER A 169 10.80 7.69 11.86
N GLY A 170 9.56 7.89 12.31
CA GLY A 170 8.34 7.47 11.62
C GLY A 170 7.83 6.06 11.94
N TYR A 171 8.59 5.21 12.67
CA TYR A 171 8.05 3.94 13.15
C TYR A 171 7.28 4.13 14.46
N LEU A 172 6.36 3.19 14.73
CA LEU A 172 5.67 3.09 16.01
C LEU A 172 6.29 1.97 16.83
N ARG A 173 6.60 2.25 18.09
CA ARG A 173 7.01 1.24 19.06
C ARG A 173 6.18 1.40 20.34
N TYR A 174 5.36 0.43 20.59
CA TYR A 174 4.56 0.38 21.81
C TYR A 174 4.97 -0.82 22.66
N VAL A 175 5.43 -0.55 23.88
CA VAL A 175 5.70 -1.62 24.85
C VAL A 175 4.37 -2.09 25.39
N LEU A 176 4.06 -3.36 25.18
CA LEU A 176 2.86 -3.97 25.71
C LEU A 176 2.97 -4.01 27.24
N ASP A 177 2.15 -3.21 27.90
CA ASP A 177 1.97 -3.38 29.33
C ASP A 177 1.16 -4.69 29.51
N PRO A 178 1.64 -5.65 30.31
CA PRO A 178 0.97 -6.94 30.50
C PRO A 178 -0.34 -6.83 31.30
N LEU A 179 -1.10 -5.76 31.11
CA LEU A 179 -2.38 -5.47 31.77
C LEU A 179 -3.49 -6.50 31.52
N GLY A 180 -3.27 -7.49 30.64
CA GLY A 180 -4.16 -8.64 30.53
C GLY A 180 -3.68 -9.90 31.28
N SER A 181 -2.47 -9.88 31.79
CA SER A 181 -1.91 -10.98 32.57
C SER A 181 -2.26 -10.79 34.05
N SER A 182 -3.04 -11.70 34.59
CA SER A 182 -3.26 -11.83 36.02
C SER A 182 -1.97 -12.10 36.83
N ASP A 183 -0.86 -12.30 36.11
CA ASP A 183 0.45 -12.57 36.67
C ASP A 183 1.22 -11.26 36.89
N LYS A 184 1.18 -10.82 38.15
CA LYS A 184 1.91 -9.64 38.66
C LYS A 184 3.44 -9.76 38.51
N SER A 185 3.98 -10.98 38.25
CA SER A 185 5.42 -11.19 38.07
C SER A 185 5.91 -10.71 36.69
N ASN A 186 5.07 -10.81 35.68
CA ASN A 186 5.38 -10.34 34.32
C ASN A 186 5.31 -8.80 34.17
N ARG A 187 4.53 -8.14 35.03
CA ARG A 187 4.40 -6.67 35.03
C ARG A 187 5.71 -5.96 35.38
N ARG A 188 6.59 -6.64 36.13
CA ARG A 188 7.87 -6.08 36.61
C ARG A 188 8.99 -6.13 35.54
N LEU A 189 8.82 -6.87 34.48
CA LEU A 189 9.89 -7.10 33.49
C LEU A 189 9.86 -6.13 32.30
N ASN A 190 8.67 -5.62 31.92
CA ASN A 190 8.54 -4.67 30.83
C ASN A 190 9.07 -3.29 31.23
N GLY A 191 10.03 -2.80 30.47
CA GLY A 191 10.67 -1.51 30.67
C GLY A 191 11.70 -1.48 31.83
N LEU A 192 11.84 -2.56 32.62
CA LEU A 192 12.84 -2.68 33.69
C LEU A 192 14.07 -3.47 33.27
N GLY A 193 14.03 -4.14 32.11
CA GLY A 193 15.17 -4.88 31.58
C GLY A 193 16.35 -3.96 31.22
N LYS A 194 17.51 -4.56 31.04
CA LYS A 194 18.70 -3.85 30.57
C LYS A 194 18.52 -3.46 29.11
N LEU A 195 18.99 -2.27 28.72
CA LEU A 195 19.08 -1.89 27.31
C LEU A 195 19.91 -2.92 26.54
N LEU A 196 19.53 -3.17 25.31
CA LEU A 196 20.27 -4.08 24.46
C LEU A 196 21.68 -3.55 24.23
N GLN A 197 22.68 -4.40 24.42
CA GLN A 197 24.11 -4.04 24.37
C GLN A 197 24.69 -4.29 22.98
N ASN A 198 25.50 -3.36 22.48
CA ASN A 198 26.21 -3.51 21.21
C ASN A 198 27.03 -4.81 21.16
N GLY A 199 26.96 -5.48 20.02
CA GLY A 199 27.66 -6.75 19.78
C GLY A 199 26.99 -7.98 20.39
N ARG A 200 25.95 -7.83 21.22
CA ARG A 200 25.22 -8.95 21.80
C ARG A 200 24.09 -9.42 20.89
N LYS A 201 23.90 -10.74 20.87
CA LYS A 201 22.83 -11.43 20.15
C LYS A 201 21.63 -11.63 21.06
N TYR A 202 20.43 -11.34 20.54
CA TYR A 202 19.16 -11.49 21.24
C TYR A 202 18.24 -12.40 20.46
N LYS A 203 17.49 -13.22 21.16
CA LYS A 203 16.45 -14.09 20.61
C LYS A 203 15.14 -13.31 20.61
N ILE A 204 14.49 -13.25 19.45
CA ILE A 204 13.21 -12.57 19.26
C ILE A 204 12.16 -13.59 18.88
N LEU A 205 11.08 -13.62 19.64
CA LEU A 205 9.90 -14.43 19.35
C LEU A 205 8.72 -13.54 18.99
N GLY A 206 7.74 -14.08 18.29
CA GLY A 206 6.53 -13.34 17.98
C GLY A 206 6.04 -13.53 16.55
N SER A 207 5.49 -12.49 15.96
CA SER A 207 4.94 -12.56 14.60
C SER A 207 5.10 -11.26 13.84
N MET A 208 5.06 -11.39 12.53
CA MET A 208 5.00 -10.30 11.55
C MET A 208 3.75 -10.46 10.70
N GLY A 209 3.10 -9.35 10.35
CA GLY A 209 1.99 -9.33 9.42
C GLY A 209 1.96 -8.06 8.59
N VAL A 210 1.15 -8.08 7.53
CA VAL A 210 0.83 -6.92 6.71
C VAL A 210 -0.31 -6.17 7.39
N LEU A 211 -0.19 -4.86 7.52
CA LEU A 211 -1.21 -4.03 8.13
C LEU A 211 -2.52 -4.11 7.33
N GLY A 212 -3.62 -4.45 8.00
CA GLY A 212 -4.92 -4.70 7.36
C GLY A 212 -5.04 -6.07 6.67
N GLY A 213 -4.02 -6.93 6.81
CA GLY A 213 -3.98 -8.29 6.28
C GLY A 213 -3.70 -9.33 7.38
N GLU A 214 -3.31 -10.51 6.95
CA GLU A 214 -3.00 -11.63 7.84
C GLU A 214 -1.56 -11.59 8.36
N LYS A 215 -1.29 -12.42 9.37
CA LYS A 215 0.08 -12.73 9.79
C LYS A 215 0.78 -13.47 8.64
N VAL A 216 1.98 -13.04 8.32
CA VAL A 216 2.77 -13.62 7.22
C VAL A 216 3.95 -14.44 7.71
N ARG A 217 4.37 -14.27 8.98
CA ARG A 217 5.46 -15.04 9.57
C ARG A 217 5.33 -15.11 11.09
N GLU A 218 5.71 -16.26 11.65
CA GLU A 218 5.87 -16.45 13.07
C GLU A 218 7.34 -16.74 13.42
N PHE A 219 7.77 -16.25 14.57
CA PHE A 219 9.09 -16.47 15.16
C PHE A 219 8.88 -17.25 16.46
N THR A 220 9.08 -18.58 16.38
CA THR A 220 8.83 -19.51 17.48
C THR A 220 10.11 -19.89 18.22
N GLU A 221 9.98 -20.66 19.30
CA GLU A 221 11.15 -21.24 20.01
C GLU A 221 12.01 -22.11 19.10
N LEU A 222 11.42 -22.79 18.08
CA LEU A 222 12.12 -23.65 17.13
C LEU A 222 12.75 -22.85 15.99
N GLU A 223 12.10 -21.77 15.57
CA GLU A 223 12.56 -20.88 14.51
C GLU A 223 12.54 -19.41 14.98
N PRO A 224 13.41 -19.05 15.92
CA PRO A 224 13.44 -17.68 16.41
C PRO A 224 14.14 -16.74 15.41
N PHE A 225 13.76 -15.48 15.46
CA PHE A 225 14.54 -14.43 14.84
C PHE A 225 15.68 -14.00 15.77
N TYR A 226 16.87 -13.82 15.24
CA TYR A 226 18.00 -13.32 16.01
C TYR A 226 18.37 -11.91 15.62
N PHE A 227 18.50 -11.06 16.63
CA PHE A 227 18.94 -9.69 16.50
C PHE A 227 20.30 -9.48 17.17
N VAL A 228 21.26 -8.86 16.47
CA VAL A 228 22.52 -8.45 17.05
C VAL A 228 22.57 -6.93 17.11
N GLN A 229 22.59 -6.38 18.32
CA GLN A 229 22.59 -4.94 18.52
C GLN A 229 23.87 -4.31 17.96
N GLY A 230 23.70 -3.25 17.14
CA GLY A 230 24.82 -2.51 16.55
C GLY A 230 25.58 -3.23 15.43
N GLN A 231 25.15 -4.43 15.05
CA GLN A 231 25.73 -5.18 13.93
C GLN A 231 24.70 -5.46 12.85
N GLY A 232 25.07 -5.12 11.61
CA GLY A 232 24.35 -5.52 10.42
C GLY A 232 23.07 -4.72 10.13
N GLN A 233 22.76 -4.66 8.87
CA GLN A 233 21.48 -4.12 8.43
C GLN A 233 20.42 -5.23 8.47
N ILE A 234 19.53 -5.15 9.45
CA ILE A 234 18.34 -5.99 9.43
C ILE A 234 17.39 -5.47 8.35
N LYS A 235 16.71 -6.38 7.69
CA LYS A 235 15.59 -6.05 6.80
C LYS A 235 14.30 -6.54 7.42
N PRO A 236 13.29 -5.67 7.51
CA PRO A 236 13.29 -4.26 7.09
C PRO A 236 14.08 -3.37 8.06
N GLU A 237 14.62 -2.27 7.54
CA GLU A 237 15.51 -1.36 8.29
C GLU A 237 14.83 -0.76 9.52
N GLY A 238 13.57 -0.37 9.39
CA GLY A 238 12.78 0.19 10.50
C GLY A 238 12.64 -0.78 11.68
N LEU A 239 12.64 -2.09 11.44
CA LEU A 239 12.63 -3.08 12.52
C LEU A 239 13.92 -3.02 13.34
N GLY A 240 15.08 -2.91 12.68
CA GLY A 240 16.36 -2.75 13.37
C GLY A 240 16.41 -1.51 14.23
N GLN A 241 15.91 -0.38 13.71
CA GLN A 241 15.83 0.88 14.46
C GLN A 241 14.91 0.74 15.68
N ALA A 242 13.76 0.10 15.54
CA ALA A 242 12.82 -0.10 16.64
C ALA A 242 13.38 -1.02 17.72
N LEU A 243 13.99 -2.15 17.32
CA LEU A 243 14.59 -3.11 18.26
C LEU A 243 15.78 -2.50 19.02
N ALA A 244 16.56 -1.64 18.38
CA ALA A 244 17.70 -0.97 19.02
C ALA A 244 17.31 -0.15 20.27
N THR A 245 16.05 0.24 20.39
CA THR A 245 15.51 1.00 21.52
C THR A 245 14.81 0.13 22.56
N CYS A 246 14.75 -1.19 22.35
CA CYS A 246 14.13 -2.15 23.26
C CYS A 246 15.05 -2.53 24.42
N ARG A 247 14.46 -3.21 25.40
CA ARG A 247 15.13 -3.80 26.55
C ARG A 247 14.92 -5.31 26.58
N GLU A 248 15.80 -6.02 27.26
CA GLU A 248 15.58 -7.45 27.53
C GLU A 248 14.27 -7.65 28.30
N GLY A 249 13.47 -8.60 27.86
CA GLY A 249 12.16 -8.92 28.42
C GLY A 249 11.00 -8.11 27.87
N ASP A 250 11.26 -7.09 27.05
CA ASP A 250 10.18 -6.30 26.45
C ASP A 250 9.29 -7.15 25.55
N SER A 251 7.99 -6.95 25.67
CA SER A 251 6.98 -7.35 24.70
C SER A 251 6.51 -6.08 23.99
N VAL A 252 6.62 -6.03 22.64
CA VAL A 252 6.41 -4.79 21.91
C VAL A 252 5.56 -4.99 20.65
N TRP A 253 4.71 -4.02 20.35
CA TRP A 253 4.22 -3.78 19.01
C TRP A 253 5.19 -2.84 18.29
N VAL A 254 5.56 -3.21 17.05
CA VAL A 254 6.28 -2.34 16.14
C VAL A 254 5.44 -2.23 14.88
N VAL A 255 5.12 -1.00 14.47
CA VAL A 255 4.43 -0.74 13.20
C VAL A 255 5.37 0.07 12.32
N LEU A 256 5.59 -0.42 11.12
CA LEU A 256 6.45 0.20 10.12
C LEU A 256 5.60 0.68 8.95
N PRO A 257 5.62 1.98 8.64
CA PRO A 257 5.16 2.46 7.34
C PRO A 257 5.92 1.78 6.20
N SER A 258 5.36 1.73 5.03
CA SER A 258 5.93 1.02 3.88
C SER A 258 7.35 1.44 3.55
N TRP A 259 7.69 2.72 3.69
CA TRP A 259 9.01 3.26 3.40
C TRP A 259 10.10 2.84 4.41
N LEU A 260 9.73 2.47 5.64
CA LEU A 260 10.61 1.85 6.65
C LEU A 260 10.59 0.32 6.58
N ALA A 261 9.64 -0.24 5.83
CA ALA A 261 9.54 -1.67 5.56
C ALA A 261 10.32 -2.03 4.27
N TYR A 262 9.64 -2.48 3.24
CA TYR A 262 10.28 -2.90 1.98
C TYR A 262 10.06 -1.92 0.83
N GLY A 263 9.29 -0.84 1.04
CA GLY A 263 8.99 0.19 0.06
C GLY A 263 8.33 -0.39 -1.19
N LYS A 264 8.85 -0.03 -2.35
CA LYS A 264 8.34 -0.49 -3.65
C LYS A 264 8.60 -1.98 -3.95
N LYS A 265 9.39 -2.67 -3.12
CA LYS A 265 9.66 -4.10 -3.31
C LYS A 265 8.51 -4.92 -2.77
N SER A 266 8.06 -5.89 -3.55
CA SER A 266 7.22 -6.97 -3.07
C SER A 266 8.07 -8.16 -2.69
N LEU A 267 7.61 -8.95 -1.72
CA LEU A 267 8.16 -10.23 -1.34
C LEU A 267 7.06 -11.29 -1.47
N PRO A 268 6.75 -11.76 -2.68
CA PRO A 268 5.62 -12.66 -2.93
C PRO A 268 5.70 -13.95 -2.10
N ASP A 269 6.89 -14.54 -1.97
CA ASP A 269 7.13 -15.75 -1.19
C ASP A 269 6.84 -15.57 0.31
N ALA A 270 6.93 -14.33 0.80
CA ALA A 270 6.61 -13.96 2.16
C ALA A 270 5.21 -13.32 2.29
N GLY A 271 4.39 -13.29 1.24
CA GLY A 271 3.07 -12.67 1.26
C GLY A 271 3.08 -11.15 1.50
N VAL A 272 4.18 -10.46 1.22
CA VAL A 272 4.32 -9.02 1.42
C VAL A 272 4.22 -8.28 0.10
N PRO A 273 3.12 -7.56 -0.18
CA PRO A 273 2.99 -6.76 -1.39
C PRO A 273 3.88 -5.51 -1.37
N ALA A 274 4.08 -4.91 -2.54
CA ALA A 274 4.74 -3.62 -2.64
C ALA A 274 4.00 -2.55 -1.82
N TYR A 275 4.75 -1.65 -1.21
CA TYR A 275 4.25 -0.59 -0.32
C TYR A 275 3.37 -1.11 0.83
N ALA A 276 3.65 -2.30 1.32
CA ALA A 276 2.98 -2.83 2.51
C ALA A 276 3.54 -2.19 3.78
N SER A 277 2.66 -1.61 4.60
CA SER A 277 2.97 -1.33 5.99
C SER A 277 2.96 -2.63 6.78
N LEU A 278 3.91 -2.80 7.68
CA LEU A 278 4.07 -4.02 8.46
C LEU A 278 3.79 -3.77 9.94
N PHE A 279 3.24 -4.78 10.60
CA PHE A 279 3.21 -4.82 12.04
C PHE A 279 4.00 -6.02 12.56
N PHE A 280 4.58 -5.86 13.73
CA PHE A 280 5.28 -6.89 14.45
C PHE A 280 4.77 -6.91 15.89
N GLN A 281 4.50 -8.09 16.39
CA GLN A 281 4.25 -8.33 17.81
C GLN A 281 5.39 -9.21 18.32
N LEU A 282 6.30 -8.64 19.09
CA LEU A 282 7.57 -9.27 19.41
C LEU A 282 7.81 -9.33 20.90
N ARG A 283 8.55 -10.37 21.31
CA ARG A 283 9.13 -10.51 22.64
C ARG A 283 10.65 -10.61 22.51
N VAL A 284 11.36 -9.72 23.22
CA VAL A 284 12.82 -9.65 23.22
C VAL A 284 13.36 -10.49 24.37
N LEU A 285 14.11 -11.53 24.08
CA LEU A 285 14.70 -12.41 25.09
C LEU A 285 16.20 -12.22 25.10
N GLY A 286 16.80 -12.23 26.30
CA GLY A 286 18.23 -12.29 26.46
C GLY A 286 18.83 -13.54 25.77
N GLU A 287 20.12 -13.48 25.44
CA GLU A 287 20.83 -14.63 24.91
C GLU A 287 20.72 -15.80 25.90
N PRO A 288 20.34 -17.00 25.45
CA PRO A 288 20.39 -18.16 26.33
C PRO A 288 21.86 -18.33 26.75
N ALA A 289 22.09 -18.38 28.05
CA ALA A 289 23.41 -18.65 28.60
C ALA A 289 24.00 -19.88 27.87
N LEU A 290 25.17 -19.72 27.26
CA LEU A 290 25.92 -20.85 26.71
C LEU A 290 25.98 -21.91 27.81
N LYS A 291 25.36 -23.07 27.59
CA LYS A 291 25.58 -24.22 28.45
C LYS A 291 27.05 -24.57 28.30
N THR A 292 27.88 -24.06 29.23
CA THR A 292 29.24 -24.51 29.36
C THR A 292 29.14 -26.01 29.68
N SER A 293 29.41 -26.83 28.67
CA SER A 293 29.62 -28.25 28.89
C SER A 293 30.88 -28.36 29.75
N MET A 294 30.70 -28.49 31.08
CA MET A 294 31.75 -28.95 31.94
C MET A 294 32.11 -30.35 31.51
N SER A 295 33.14 -30.46 30.71
CA SER A 295 33.86 -31.71 30.53
C SER A 295 34.53 -32.00 31.87
N THR A 296 33.88 -32.77 32.71
CA THR A 296 34.52 -33.44 33.88
C THR A 296 35.48 -34.45 33.32
N SER A 297 36.72 -34.04 33.06
CA SER A 297 37.87 -34.95 32.98
C SER A 297 38.06 -35.51 34.38
N ARG A 298 37.55 -36.73 34.64
CA ARG A 298 37.95 -37.55 35.77
C ARG A 298 39.28 -38.21 35.34
N ARG A 299 40.31 -37.87 36.03
CA ARG A 299 41.52 -38.69 36.15
C ARG A 299 41.25 -39.90 37.05
#